data_c6b8d46c3bbe20151b78467d77224f36
#
_entry.id   c6b8d46c3bbe20151b78467d77224f36
#
_cell.length_a   1.000
_cell.length_b   1.000
_cell.length_c   1.000
_cell.angle_alpha   90.00
_cell.angle_beta   90.00
_cell.angle_gamma   90.00
#
_symmetry.space_group_name_H-M   'P 1'
#
loop_
_entity.id
_entity.type
_entity.pdbx_description
1 polymer ?
#
loop_
_entity_poly.entity_id
_entity_poly.type
_entity_poly.pdbx_seq_one_letter_code
_entity_poly.pdbx_strand_id
1 'polypeptide(L)'
;YDRLIDFNMAIIDHLVLNLGVDTEVRRLSELNIKTGGDHLLIELCRFFSASTYLAPAAAGKHLDAGLFENAGIELCYVKIPSWVYPQLWGDFIPDLSAFDLLFNCGPKAREIMFSD
;
A
#
# COMPACT_ATOMS: atom_id res chain seq x y z
N TYR A 1 13.54 10.14 -17.23
CA TYR A 1 12.12 9.74 -17.28
C TYR A 1 11.33 10.81 -18.02
N ASP A 2 10.65 10.44 -19.07
CA ASP A 2 9.87 11.37 -19.89
C ASP A 2 8.42 11.50 -19.39
N ARG A 3 7.96 10.56 -18.58
CA ARG A 3 6.61 10.56 -18.00
C ARG A 3 6.67 10.41 -16.47
N LEU A 4 5.79 11.15 -15.77
CA LEU A 4 5.67 11.11 -14.32
C LEU A 4 5.41 9.67 -13.79
N ILE A 5 4.61 8.89 -14.52
CA ILE A 5 4.30 7.51 -14.11
C ILE A 5 5.56 6.63 -14.08
N ASP A 6 6.47 6.80 -15.04
CA ASP A 6 7.69 5.99 -15.08
C ASP A 6 8.63 6.34 -13.93
N PHE A 7 8.69 7.63 -13.56
CA PHE A 7 9.41 8.08 -12.38
C PHE A 7 8.79 7.55 -11.08
N ASN A 8 7.46 7.64 -10.93
CA ASN A 8 6.77 7.14 -9.75
C ASN A 8 6.93 5.61 -9.60
N MET A 9 6.85 4.87 -10.71
CA MET A 9 7.07 3.43 -10.66
C MET A 9 8.49 3.08 -10.25
N ALA A 10 9.51 3.77 -10.76
CA ALA A 10 10.89 3.56 -10.34
C ALA A 10 11.10 3.81 -8.83
N ILE A 11 10.40 4.80 -8.26
CA ILE A 11 10.38 5.08 -6.82
C ILE A 11 9.74 3.91 -6.05
N ILE A 12 8.57 3.45 -6.50
CA ILE A 12 7.85 2.33 -5.87
C ILE A 12 8.69 1.05 -5.94
N ASP A 13 9.26 0.74 -7.11
CA ASP A 13 10.10 -0.44 -7.32
C ASP A 13 11.33 -0.41 -6.41
N HIS A 14 11.94 0.76 -6.22
CA HIS A 14 13.06 0.94 -5.30
C HIS A 14 12.67 0.63 -3.85
N LEU A 15 11.51 1.12 -3.38
CA LEU A 15 11.00 0.82 -2.04
C LEU A 15 10.68 -0.66 -1.87
N VAL A 16 9.93 -1.24 -2.80
CA VAL A 16 9.55 -2.66 -2.81
C VAL A 16 10.78 -3.55 -2.71
N LEU A 17 11.80 -3.29 -3.54
CA LEU A 17 13.05 -4.06 -3.54
C LEU A 17 13.80 -3.94 -2.22
N ASN A 18 14.01 -2.71 -1.72
CA ASN A 18 14.86 -2.48 -0.53
C ASN A 18 14.15 -2.84 0.77
N LEU A 19 12.83 -2.84 0.80
CA LEU A 19 12.02 -3.34 1.92
C LEU A 19 11.76 -4.85 1.82
N GLY A 20 12.22 -5.51 0.75
CA GLY A 20 12.04 -6.95 0.54
C GLY A 20 10.56 -7.35 0.46
N VAL A 21 9.75 -6.55 -0.20
CA VAL A 21 8.33 -6.84 -0.45
C VAL A 21 8.22 -7.68 -1.72
N ASP A 22 7.62 -8.87 -1.62
CA ASP A 22 7.48 -9.81 -2.74
C ASP A 22 6.12 -9.70 -3.45
N THR A 23 5.28 -8.75 -3.04
CA THR A 23 3.94 -8.55 -3.62
C THR A 23 4.04 -8.03 -5.05
N GLU A 24 3.31 -8.64 -5.96
CA GLU A 24 3.23 -8.18 -7.36
C GLU A 24 2.56 -6.81 -7.44
N VAL A 25 3.21 -5.88 -8.13
CA VAL A 25 2.69 -4.53 -8.38
C VAL A 25 2.20 -4.44 -9.82
N ARG A 26 0.94 -4.05 -10.02
CA ARG A 26 0.34 -3.90 -11.36
C ARG A 26 -0.20 -2.48 -11.53
N ARG A 27 -0.11 -1.95 -12.74
CA ARG A 27 -0.71 -0.66 -13.09
C ARG A 27 -2.15 -0.85 -13.54
N LEU A 28 -3.08 -0.09 -12.95
CA LEU A 28 -4.49 -0.12 -13.34
C LEU A 28 -4.68 0.14 -14.84
N SER A 29 -3.88 1.03 -15.42
CA SER A 29 -3.94 1.35 -16.86
C SER A 29 -3.67 0.15 -17.79
N GLU A 30 -3.08 -0.93 -17.26
CA GLU A 30 -2.79 -2.17 -18.01
C GLU A 30 -3.93 -3.20 -17.91
N LEU A 31 -4.90 -2.99 -17.01
CA LEU A 31 -5.94 -3.98 -16.69
C LEU A 31 -7.24 -3.81 -17.49
N ASN A 32 -7.34 -2.79 -18.33
CA ASN A 32 -8.54 -2.51 -19.13
C ASN A 32 -9.87 -2.46 -18.33
N ILE A 33 -9.81 -2.11 -17.03
CA ILE A 33 -10.97 -1.93 -16.16
C ILE A 33 -11.42 -0.46 -16.27
N LYS A 34 -12.73 -0.22 -16.50
CA LYS A 34 -13.27 1.13 -16.79
C LYS A 34 -14.26 1.63 -15.74
N THR A 35 -14.57 0.83 -14.73
CA THR A 35 -15.43 1.22 -13.62
C THR A 35 -14.70 2.15 -12.64
N GLY A 36 -15.44 2.80 -11.73
CA GLY A 36 -14.91 3.71 -10.72
C GLY A 36 -15.49 3.45 -9.34
N GLY A 37 -14.96 4.13 -8.33
CA GLY A 37 -15.40 3.97 -6.94
C GLY A 37 -15.24 2.54 -6.43
N ASP A 38 -16.16 2.10 -5.56
CA ASP A 38 -16.12 0.77 -4.94
C ASP A 38 -16.25 -0.37 -5.95
N HIS A 39 -16.97 -0.15 -7.05
CA HIS A 39 -17.08 -1.12 -8.14
C HIS A 39 -15.73 -1.42 -8.80
N LEU A 40 -14.85 -0.42 -8.94
CA LEU A 40 -13.49 -0.63 -9.43
C LEU A 40 -12.70 -1.57 -8.49
N LEU A 41 -12.80 -1.35 -7.18
CA LEU A 41 -12.10 -2.17 -6.19
C LEU A 41 -12.60 -3.62 -6.21
N ILE A 42 -13.90 -3.81 -6.35
CA ILE A 42 -14.52 -5.14 -6.48
C ILE A 42 -14.08 -5.83 -7.78
N GLU A 43 -14.04 -5.11 -8.91
CA GLU A 43 -13.56 -5.67 -10.16
C GLU A 43 -12.08 -6.04 -10.11
N LEU A 44 -11.24 -5.25 -9.43
CA LEU A 44 -9.84 -5.58 -9.18
C LEU A 44 -9.71 -6.87 -8.36
N CYS A 45 -10.49 -7.02 -7.28
CA CYS A 45 -10.51 -8.26 -6.50
C CYS A 45 -10.87 -9.46 -7.37
N ARG A 46 -11.89 -9.34 -8.21
CA ARG A 46 -12.31 -10.40 -9.14
C ARG A 46 -11.23 -10.71 -10.18
N PHE A 47 -10.61 -9.69 -10.75
CA PHE A 47 -9.54 -9.85 -11.74
C PHE A 47 -8.37 -10.65 -11.19
N PHE A 48 -7.99 -10.40 -9.92
CA PHE A 48 -6.91 -11.12 -9.25
C PHE A 48 -7.37 -12.35 -8.46
N SER A 49 -8.64 -12.73 -8.56
CA SER A 49 -9.24 -13.82 -7.78
C SER A 49 -9.03 -13.67 -6.26
N ALA A 50 -9.01 -12.42 -5.79
CA ALA A 50 -8.87 -12.11 -4.38
C ALA A 50 -10.21 -12.24 -3.66
N SER A 51 -10.21 -12.91 -2.51
CA SER A 51 -11.36 -13.05 -1.61
C SER A 51 -11.45 -11.96 -0.56
N THR A 52 -10.37 -11.22 -0.34
CA THR A 52 -10.28 -10.17 0.69
C THR A 52 -9.70 -8.89 0.09
N TYR A 53 -10.31 -7.76 0.41
CA TYR A 53 -9.79 -6.44 0.13
C TYR A 53 -9.28 -5.78 1.41
N LEU A 54 -7.99 -5.43 1.43
CA LEU A 54 -7.38 -4.73 2.57
C LEU A 54 -7.46 -3.23 2.36
N ALA A 55 -8.12 -2.53 3.26
CA ALA A 55 -8.27 -1.08 3.24
C ALA A 55 -7.62 -0.43 4.47
N PRO A 56 -7.00 0.75 4.34
CA PRO A 56 -6.60 1.53 5.51
C PRO A 56 -7.82 1.84 6.37
N ALA A 57 -7.69 1.82 7.71
CA ALA A 57 -8.80 2.11 8.63
C ALA A 57 -9.46 3.47 8.37
N ALA A 58 -8.69 4.46 7.89
CA ALA A 58 -9.21 5.78 7.52
C ALA A 58 -10.18 5.74 6.32
N ALA A 59 -10.10 4.73 5.46
CA ALA A 59 -10.97 4.56 4.30
C ALA A 59 -12.38 4.05 4.67
N GLY A 60 -12.60 3.54 5.89
CA GLY A 60 -13.85 2.93 6.31
C GLY A 60 -15.08 3.83 6.24
N LYS A 61 -14.89 5.16 6.21
CA LYS A 61 -15.97 6.13 6.06
C LYS A 61 -16.47 6.31 4.62
N HIS A 62 -15.73 5.77 3.65
CA HIS A 62 -15.94 6.03 2.23
C HIS A 62 -16.25 4.77 1.41
N LEU A 63 -16.11 3.58 2.00
CA LEU A 63 -16.36 2.30 1.33
C LEU A 63 -17.73 1.74 1.75
N ASP A 64 -18.50 1.28 0.78
CA ASP A 64 -19.77 0.60 1.02
C ASP A 64 -19.55 -0.90 1.29
N ALA A 65 -19.51 -1.28 2.56
CA ALA A 65 -19.31 -2.66 2.97
C ALA A 65 -20.35 -3.63 2.38
N GLY A 66 -21.60 -3.17 2.16
CA GLY A 66 -22.66 -4.00 1.57
C GLY A 66 -22.36 -4.40 0.12
N LEU A 67 -21.69 -3.53 -0.65
CA LEU A 67 -21.28 -3.87 -2.02
C LEU A 67 -20.21 -4.97 -2.04
N PHE A 68 -19.25 -4.94 -1.11
CA PHE A 68 -18.22 -5.97 -0.99
C PHE A 68 -18.82 -7.31 -0.53
N GLU A 69 -19.69 -7.29 0.48
CA GLU A 69 -20.40 -8.47 0.96
C GLU A 69 -21.23 -9.14 -0.15
N ASN A 70 -22.02 -8.35 -0.90
CA ASN A 70 -22.80 -8.84 -2.03
C ASN A 70 -21.93 -9.41 -3.17
N ALA A 71 -20.71 -8.94 -3.29
CA ALA A 71 -19.72 -9.45 -4.25
C ALA A 71 -18.97 -10.69 -3.75
N GLY A 72 -19.18 -11.12 -2.49
CA GLY A 72 -18.48 -12.22 -1.86
C GLY A 72 -17.01 -11.91 -1.54
N ILE A 73 -16.68 -10.62 -1.32
CA ILE A 73 -15.34 -10.14 -1.00
C ILE A 73 -15.34 -9.64 0.44
N GLU A 74 -14.46 -10.18 1.25
CA GLU A 74 -14.26 -9.72 2.62
C GLU A 74 -13.56 -8.35 2.63
N LEU A 75 -14.17 -7.35 3.27
CA LEU A 75 -13.57 -6.04 3.46
C LEU A 75 -12.88 -5.98 4.83
N CYS A 76 -11.55 -5.97 4.82
CA CYS A 76 -10.72 -5.96 6.02
C CYS A 76 -10.04 -4.60 6.20
N TYR A 77 -10.27 -3.95 7.34
CA TYR A 77 -9.61 -2.68 7.66
C TYR A 77 -8.34 -2.93 8.46
N VAL A 78 -7.23 -2.40 7.95
CA VAL A 78 -5.92 -2.51 8.59
C VAL A 78 -5.52 -1.17 9.19
N LYS A 79 -5.02 -1.23 10.43
CA LYS A 79 -4.36 -0.11 11.08
C LYS A 79 -2.86 -0.28 10.88
N ILE A 80 -2.24 0.69 10.22
CA ILE A 80 -0.78 0.70 10.06
C ILE A 80 -0.18 1.17 11.39
N PRO A 81 0.74 0.40 12.00
CA PRO A 81 1.40 0.82 13.22
C PRO A 81 2.37 1.99 12.94
N SER A 82 2.59 2.84 13.94
CA SER A 82 3.65 3.83 13.92
C SER A 82 4.94 3.19 14.40
N TRP A 83 5.94 3.10 13.52
CA TRP A 83 7.25 2.55 13.89
C TRP A 83 8.14 3.64 14.49
N VAL A 84 8.86 3.30 15.54
CA VAL A 84 9.88 4.16 16.14
C VAL A 84 11.26 3.69 15.68
N TYR A 85 12.03 4.60 15.09
CA TYR A 85 13.36 4.32 14.55
C TYR A 85 14.29 5.53 14.70
N PRO A 86 15.61 5.34 14.67
CA PRO A 86 16.55 6.46 14.75
C PRO A 86 16.39 7.39 13.54
N GLN A 87 16.28 8.69 13.82
CA GLN A 87 16.34 9.77 12.83
C GLN A 87 17.58 10.62 13.06
N LEU A 88 18.19 11.14 11.99
CA LEU A 88 19.47 11.84 12.06
C LEU A 88 19.42 13.17 12.81
N TRP A 89 18.28 13.87 12.77
CA TRP A 89 18.21 15.26 13.23
C TRP A 89 16.98 15.52 14.09
N GLY A 90 17.21 16.25 15.19
CA GLY A 90 16.13 16.76 16.05
C GLY A 90 15.37 15.71 16.84
N ASP A 91 14.19 16.10 17.30
CA ASP A 91 13.26 15.20 17.98
C ASP A 91 12.60 14.25 16.98
N PHE A 92 12.22 13.05 17.45
CA PHE A 92 11.58 12.04 16.60
C PHE A 92 10.23 12.55 16.05
N ILE A 93 10.07 12.46 14.74
CA ILE A 93 8.83 12.78 14.03
C ILE A 93 8.20 11.47 13.55
N PRO A 94 7.01 11.08 14.08
CA PRO A 94 6.34 9.84 13.68
C PRO A 94 5.70 9.95 12.30
N ASP A 95 5.33 8.81 11.74
CA ASP A 95 4.47 8.65 10.56
C ASP A 95 4.98 9.36 9.29
N LEU A 96 6.30 9.43 9.14
CA LEU A 96 6.93 9.89 7.92
C LEU A 96 6.89 8.82 6.82
N SER A 97 7.36 9.18 5.65
CA SER A 97 7.42 8.29 4.49
C SER A 97 8.29 7.05 4.74
N ALA A 98 7.99 5.93 4.08
CA ALA A 98 8.83 4.74 4.06
C ALA A 98 10.27 5.05 3.57
N PHE A 99 10.47 6.11 2.80
CA PHE A 99 11.81 6.60 2.44
C PHE A 99 12.59 7.09 3.64
N ASP A 100 11.94 7.80 4.58
CA ASP A 100 12.61 8.28 5.79
C ASP A 100 13.12 7.09 6.61
N LEU A 101 12.29 6.07 6.81
CA LEU A 101 12.70 4.83 7.46
C LEU A 101 13.86 4.17 6.72
N LEU A 102 13.76 4.02 5.39
CA LEU A 102 14.79 3.36 4.60
C LEU A 102 16.12 4.12 4.62
N PHE A 103 16.11 5.45 4.49
CA PHE A 103 17.33 6.25 4.50
C PHE A 103 17.98 6.36 5.87
N ASN A 104 17.22 6.32 6.95
CA ASN A 104 17.77 6.32 8.30
C ASN A 104 18.25 4.94 8.77
N CYS A 105 17.58 3.86 8.37
CA CYS A 105 17.79 2.51 8.90
C CYS A 105 18.42 1.52 7.91
N GLY A 106 18.44 1.84 6.60
CA GLY A 106 18.99 0.97 5.57
C GLY A 106 18.41 -0.44 5.61
N PRO A 107 19.23 -1.51 5.58
CA PRO A 107 18.75 -2.89 5.58
C PRO A 107 17.90 -3.28 6.79
N LYS A 108 18.01 -2.56 7.91
CA LYS A 108 17.21 -2.79 9.13
C LYS A 108 15.77 -2.27 8.99
N ALA A 109 15.45 -1.48 7.96
CA ALA A 109 14.13 -0.93 7.77
C ALA A 109 13.04 -2.02 7.71
N ARG A 110 13.32 -3.13 7.01
CA ARG A 110 12.42 -4.29 6.96
C ARG A 110 12.18 -4.89 8.35
N GLU A 111 13.23 -5.12 9.11
CA GLU A 111 13.13 -5.71 10.46
C GLU A 111 12.26 -4.84 11.37
N ILE A 112 12.42 -3.51 11.28
CA ILE A 112 11.62 -2.54 12.04
C ILE A 112 10.14 -2.59 11.62
N MET A 113 9.85 -2.71 10.32
CA MET A 113 8.46 -2.79 9.83
C MET A 113 7.73 -4.06 10.26
N PHE A 114 8.46 -5.15 10.46
CA PHE A 114 7.90 -6.46 10.81
C PHE A 114 8.23 -6.89 12.27
N SER A 115 8.80 -6.00 13.08
CA SER A 115 8.91 -6.23 14.51
C SER A 115 7.54 -6.09 15.16
N ASP A 116 7.14 -7.10 15.93
CA ASP A 116 5.92 -7.10 16.77
C ASP A 116 5.98 -6.04 17.89
#